data_10975d0c58b9b34e53b0264654b70ce0
#
_entry.id   10975d0c58b9b34e53b0264654b70ce0
#
_cell.length_a   1.000
_cell.length_b   1.000
_cell.length_c   1.000
_cell.angle_alpha   90.00
_cell.angle_beta   90.00
_cell.angle_gamma   90.00
#
_symmetry.space_group_name_H-M   'P 1'
#
loop_
_entity.id
_entity.type
_entity.pdbx_description
1 polymer ?
#
loop_
_entity_poly.entity_id
_entity_poly.type
_entity_poly.pdbx_seq_one_letter_code
_entity_poly.pdbx_strand_id
1 'polypeptide(L)'
;MAHIVEPPLERILEYCEEDPVERVFLEDVARRGLGRFSGLEENGRLVALCHSGANVVPSGVGCGAFAGVAVRARARMLIGEQAAVSELWEAARRHLPAAREDRPGQPVYATSVAPEPGGTGLRPAALSDLELLVPACALAHEGELGVDPLRRDADGFRWRTRAQIEEGRSWLWEEDGVILFKAEASAWTPQAVQLQQVWTDPEARRAGNAGRGLRDLIRLLLEQVPTVCLFVRADNGPAIRLYDTVGMSHVLDYRSVLL
;
A
#
# COMPACT_ATOMS: atom_id res chain seq x y z
N MET A 1 18.72 13.92 23.72
CA MET A 1 17.76 14.87 23.12
C MET A 1 17.46 14.36 21.72
N ALA A 2 16.19 14.37 21.33
CA ALA A 2 15.78 13.95 19.99
C ALA A 2 16.16 15.03 18.95
N HIS A 3 16.65 14.63 17.78
CA HIS A 3 16.97 15.51 16.67
C HIS A 3 16.75 14.82 15.32
N ILE A 4 16.48 15.63 14.28
CA ILE A 4 16.24 15.12 12.92
C ILE A 4 17.58 14.87 12.24
N VAL A 5 17.68 13.69 11.59
CA VAL A 5 18.84 13.26 10.80
C VAL A 5 18.40 12.80 9.41
N GLU A 6 19.34 12.71 8.47
CA GLU A 6 19.17 11.98 7.22
C GLU A 6 19.86 10.61 7.38
N PRO A 7 19.12 9.54 7.71
CA PRO A 7 19.73 8.26 8.01
C PRO A 7 20.25 7.58 6.74
N PRO A 8 21.42 6.90 6.79
CA PRO A 8 21.89 6.06 5.71
C PRO A 8 20.98 4.84 5.53
N LEU A 9 21.04 4.22 4.34
CA LEU A 9 20.18 3.09 3.98
C LEU A 9 20.21 1.95 5.01
N GLU A 10 21.40 1.58 5.49
CA GLU A 10 21.55 0.51 6.49
C GLU A 10 20.68 0.74 7.73
N ARG A 11 20.72 1.96 8.28
CA ARG A 11 19.92 2.32 9.45
C ARG A 11 18.41 2.38 9.16
N ILE A 12 18.02 2.74 7.93
CA ILE A 12 16.63 2.68 7.50
C ILE A 12 16.17 1.23 7.49
N LEU A 13 16.97 0.33 6.91
CA LEU A 13 16.63 -1.09 6.83
C LEU A 13 16.56 -1.74 8.22
N GLU A 14 17.54 -1.48 9.10
CA GLU A 14 17.50 -1.94 10.50
C GLU A 14 16.22 -1.48 11.22
N TYR A 15 15.82 -0.23 11.03
CA TYR A 15 14.57 0.29 11.59
C TYR A 15 13.35 -0.43 11.00
N CYS A 16 13.34 -0.73 9.69
CA CYS A 16 12.21 -1.40 9.05
C CYS A 16 12.06 -2.87 9.47
N GLU A 17 13.16 -3.56 9.78
CA GLU A 17 13.16 -4.96 10.23
C GLU A 17 12.43 -5.18 11.56
N GLU A 18 12.30 -4.16 12.41
CA GLU A 18 11.61 -4.26 13.71
C GLU A 18 10.09 -4.46 13.55
N ASP A 19 9.47 -3.94 12.48
CA ASP A 19 8.05 -4.16 12.12
C ASP A 19 7.88 -4.24 10.60
N PRO A 20 8.10 -5.43 10.01
CA PRO A 20 8.09 -5.60 8.56
C PRO A 20 6.72 -5.36 7.91
N VAL A 21 5.62 -5.46 8.64
CA VAL A 21 4.26 -5.22 8.10
C VAL A 21 3.96 -3.73 8.09
N GLU A 22 4.15 -3.04 9.21
CA GLU A 22 3.91 -1.60 9.31
C GLU A 22 4.84 -0.83 8.35
N ARG A 23 6.10 -1.28 8.20
CA ARG A 23 7.17 -0.56 7.51
C ARG A 23 7.48 -1.10 6.12
N VAL A 24 6.68 -2.02 5.58
CA VAL A 24 6.92 -2.65 4.26
C VAL A 24 7.09 -1.63 3.14
N PHE A 25 6.27 -0.57 3.12
CA PHE A 25 6.38 0.49 2.12
C PHE A 25 7.67 1.29 2.28
N LEU A 26 8.04 1.63 3.51
CA LEU A 26 9.27 2.39 3.79
C LEU A 26 10.51 1.62 3.35
N GLU A 27 10.57 0.34 3.64
CA GLU A 27 11.67 -0.53 3.22
C GLU A 27 11.75 -0.67 1.70
N ASP A 28 10.62 -0.92 1.01
CA ASP A 28 10.60 -1.06 -0.46
C ASP A 28 11.12 0.21 -1.15
N VAL A 29 10.61 1.39 -0.78
CA VAL A 29 11.04 2.64 -1.40
C VAL A 29 12.48 3.01 -1.04
N ALA A 30 12.97 2.64 0.16
CA ALA A 30 14.36 2.84 0.55
C ALA A 30 15.30 1.97 -0.30
N ARG A 31 15.00 0.67 -0.45
CA ARG A 31 15.77 -0.25 -1.31
C ARG A 31 15.81 0.19 -2.77
N ARG A 32 14.74 0.81 -3.25
CA ARG A 32 14.62 1.33 -4.62
C ARG A 32 15.21 2.74 -4.79
N GLY A 33 15.69 3.37 -3.73
CA GLY A 33 16.22 4.73 -3.77
C GLY A 33 15.18 5.80 -4.13
N LEU A 34 13.91 5.58 -3.78
CA LEU A 34 12.80 6.47 -4.12
C LEU A 34 12.49 7.44 -2.97
N GLY A 35 12.28 8.71 -3.32
CA GLY A 35 11.96 9.77 -2.35
C GLY A 35 13.14 10.16 -1.46
N ARG A 36 12.82 10.75 -0.30
CA ARG A 36 13.79 11.16 0.72
C ARG A 36 13.35 10.66 2.09
N PHE A 37 14.32 10.40 2.95
CA PHE A 37 14.09 9.97 4.31
C PHE A 37 14.58 11.00 5.33
N SER A 38 13.82 11.17 6.40
CA SER A 38 14.21 11.90 7.60
C SER A 38 13.96 10.99 8.80
N GLY A 39 14.93 10.83 9.65
CA GLY A 39 14.83 10.05 10.88
C GLY A 39 14.77 10.96 12.10
N LEU A 40 14.03 10.57 13.12
CA LEU A 40 14.13 11.14 14.47
C LEU A 40 15.04 10.24 15.29
N GLU A 41 16.18 10.78 15.68
CA GLU A 41 17.17 10.05 16.49
C GLU A 41 17.11 10.49 17.95
N GLU A 42 17.05 9.51 18.84
CA GLU A 42 17.18 9.70 20.28
C GLU A 42 18.19 8.70 20.85
N ASN A 43 19.21 9.21 21.57
CA ASN A 43 20.27 8.39 22.18
C ASN A 43 20.97 7.44 21.18
N GLY A 44 21.18 7.88 19.95
CA GLY A 44 21.85 7.11 18.90
C GLY A 44 20.96 6.10 18.17
N ARG A 45 19.67 6.00 18.51
CA ARG A 45 18.71 5.09 17.87
C ARG A 45 17.65 5.88 17.11
N LEU A 46 17.20 5.38 15.96
CA LEU A 46 16.02 5.89 15.27
C LEU A 46 14.77 5.48 16.04
N VAL A 47 13.96 6.46 16.47
CA VAL A 47 12.68 6.25 17.15
C VAL A 47 11.50 6.53 16.24
N ALA A 48 11.73 7.27 15.14
CA ALA A 48 10.77 7.48 14.08
C ALA A 48 11.46 7.68 12.74
N LEU A 49 10.74 7.39 11.68
CA LEU A 49 11.17 7.55 10.29
C LEU A 49 10.06 8.24 9.49
N CYS A 50 10.44 9.09 8.54
CA CYS A 50 9.49 9.76 7.64
C CYS A 50 10.02 9.72 6.21
N HIS A 51 9.30 9.04 5.33
CA HIS A 51 9.52 9.13 3.90
C HIS A 51 8.76 10.32 3.32
N SER A 52 9.38 11.06 2.41
CA SER A 52 8.78 12.16 1.64
C SER A 52 9.00 11.98 0.15
N GLY A 53 7.88 11.82 -0.57
CA GLY A 53 7.80 11.66 -2.02
C GLY A 53 6.49 12.26 -2.53
N ALA A 54 5.76 11.54 -3.37
CA ALA A 54 4.41 11.93 -3.79
C ALA A 54 3.44 11.95 -2.58
N ASN A 55 3.67 11.07 -1.62
CA ASN A 55 3.02 11.04 -0.31
C ASN A 55 4.07 11.20 0.79
N VAL A 56 3.63 11.56 1.98
CA VAL A 56 4.44 11.52 3.20
C VAL A 56 3.99 10.35 4.05
N VAL A 57 4.95 9.51 4.44
CA VAL A 57 4.71 8.27 5.20
C VAL A 57 5.55 8.30 6.47
N PRO A 58 4.95 8.70 7.61
CA PRO A 58 5.59 8.64 8.92
C PRO A 58 5.46 7.25 9.54
N SER A 59 6.40 6.86 10.39
CA SER A 59 6.42 5.63 11.19
C SER A 59 7.11 5.90 12.53
N GLY A 60 6.63 5.31 13.60
CA GLY A 60 7.21 5.40 14.95
C GLY A 60 6.64 6.51 15.82
N VAL A 61 7.38 6.91 16.85
CA VAL A 61 6.92 7.82 17.91
C VAL A 61 7.61 9.17 17.80
N GLY A 62 6.85 10.26 18.04
CA GLY A 62 7.37 11.63 17.93
C GLY A 62 7.32 12.18 16.50
N CYS A 63 6.48 11.62 15.64
CA CYS A 63 6.33 12.00 14.22
C CYS A 63 5.91 13.46 14.01
N GLY A 64 5.39 14.15 15.02
CA GLY A 64 5.15 15.59 14.99
C GLY A 64 6.40 16.42 14.66
N ALA A 65 7.60 15.90 14.98
CA ALA A 65 8.87 16.53 14.63
C ALA A 65 9.07 16.69 13.11
N PHE A 66 8.43 15.87 12.28
CA PHE A 66 8.50 15.93 10.82
C PHE A 66 7.53 16.94 10.17
N ALA A 67 6.83 17.77 10.94
CA ALA A 67 5.90 18.77 10.39
C ALA A 67 6.54 19.65 9.29
N GLY A 68 7.76 20.14 9.52
CA GLY A 68 8.51 20.91 8.53
C GLY A 68 8.87 20.09 7.27
N VAL A 69 9.08 18.78 7.40
CA VAL A 69 9.32 17.88 6.25
C VAL A 69 8.05 17.76 5.40
N ALA A 70 6.89 17.49 6.04
CA ALA A 70 5.62 17.35 5.37
C ALA A 70 5.22 18.62 4.59
N VAL A 71 5.41 19.80 5.20
CA VAL A 71 5.12 21.08 4.55
C VAL A 71 5.99 21.31 3.31
N ARG A 72 7.30 21.04 3.40
CA ARG A 72 8.21 21.19 2.25
C ARG A 72 7.97 20.19 1.13
N ALA A 73 7.50 18.97 1.46
CA ALA A 73 7.26 17.92 0.49
C ALA A 73 6.13 18.23 -0.50
N ARG A 74 5.20 19.16 -0.15
CA ARG A 74 3.99 19.43 -0.95
C ARG A 74 3.24 18.14 -1.28
N ALA A 75 3.17 17.24 -0.31
CA ALA A 75 2.55 15.94 -0.48
C ALA A 75 1.07 16.05 -0.81
N ARG A 76 0.55 15.06 -1.50
CA ARG A 76 -0.88 14.93 -1.81
C ARG A 76 -1.63 14.19 -0.71
N MET A 77 -0.91 13.44 0.12
CA MET A 77 -1.48 12.61 1.16
C MET A 77 -0.44 12.34 2.26
N LEU A 78 -0.89 12.33 3.51
CA LEU A 78 -0.20 11.70 4.61
C LEU A 78 -0.83 10.31 4.80
N ILE A 79 -0.02 9.24 4.91
CA ILE A 79 -0.52 7.87 5.03
C ILE A 79 0.46 7.02 5.83
N GLY A 80 -0.05 6.11 6.66
CA GLY A 80 0.75 5.17 7.45
C GLY A 80 0.02 4.76 8.73
N GLU A 81 0.78 4.25 9.68
CA GLU A 81 0.26 3.88 11.00
C GLU A 81 -0.47 5.06 11.65
N GLN A 82 -1.62 4.76 12.26
CA GLN A 82 -2.60 5.77 12.67
C GLN A 82 -2.05 6.78 13.68
N ALA A 83 -1.28 6.35 14.68
CA ALA A 83 -0.72 7.25 15.69
C ALA A 83 0.35 8.15 15.07
N ALA A 84 1.24 7.60 14.26
CA ALA A 84 2.30 8.33 13.57
C ALA A 84 1.74 9.42 12.64
N VAL A 85 0.73 9.08 11.83
CA VAL A 85 0.04 10.05 10.96
C VAL A 85 -0.71 11.10 11.80
N SER A 86 -1.33 10.70 12.91
CA SER A 86 -2.08 11.63 13.76
C SER A 86 -1.16 12.65 14.41
N GLU A 87 -0.02 12.24 14.95
CA GLU A 87 0.98 13.16 15.50
C GLU A 87 1.48 14.15 14.44
N LEU A 88 1.83 13.65 13.25
CA LEU A 88 2.29 14.48 12.14
C LEU A 88 1.22 15.47 11.69
N TRP A 89 -0.01 15.00 11.50
CA TRP A 89 -1.13 15.84 11.08
C TRP A 89 -1.42 16.95 12.08
N GLU A 90 -1.53 16.66 13.36
CA GLU A 90 -1.77 17.67 14.39
C GLU A 90 -0.67 18.73 14.43
N ALA A 91 0.58 18.36 14.24
CA ALA A 91 1.70 19.31 14.21
C ALA A 91 1.77 20.14 12.92
N ALA A 92 1.35 19.57 11.77
CA ALA A 92 1.54 20.19 10.45
C ALA A 92 0.29 20.87 9.87
N ARG A 93 -0.93 20.50 10.28
CA ARG A 93 -2.22 20.86 9.64
C ARG A 93 -2.46 22.35 9.43
N ARG A 94 -1.89 23.21 10.28
CA ARG A 94 -2.03 24.67 10.14
C ARG A 94 -1.20 25.25 8.97
N HIS A 95 -0.27 24.48 8.44
CA HIS A 95 0.66 24.84 7.38
C HIS A 95 0.49 23.99 6.12
N LEU A 96 -0.41 23.02 6.14
CA LEU A 96 -0.79 22.17 5.01
C LEU A 96 -2.11 22.65 4.39
N PRO A 97 -2.42 22.28 3.15
CA PRO A 97 -3.76 22.46 2.59
C PRO A 97 -4.83 21.83 3.48
N ALA A 98 -6.06 22.33 3.39
CA ALA A 98 -7.18 21.67 4.06
C ALA A 98 -7.35 20.25 3.54
N ALA A 99 -7.58 19.30 4.46
CA ALA A 99 -7.85 17.93 4.08
C ALA A 99 -9.14 17.85 3.25
N ARG A 100 -9.05 17.24 2.06
CA ARG A 100 -10.24 16.90 1.26
C ARG A 100 -10.98 15.73 1.89
N GLU A 101 -10.23 14.80 2.47
CA GLU A 101 -10.75 13.62 3.11
C GLU A 101 -9.77 13.17 4.20
N ASP A 102 -10.32 12.72 5.32
CA ASP A 102 -9.58 12.12 6.43
C ASP A 102 -10.17 10.73 6.69
N ARG A 103 -9.32 9.71 6.62
CA ARG A 103 -9.67 8.29 6.72
C ARG A 103 -8.93 7.66 7.91
N PRO A 104 -9.38 7.85 9.15
CA PRO A 104 -8.82 7.14 10.30
C PRO A 104 -9.31 5.68 10.33
N GLY A 105 -8.62 4.83 11.11
CA GLY A 105 -9.05 3.47 11.42
C GLY A 105 -9.13 2.56 10.20
N GLN A 106 -8.22 2.70 9.24
CA GLN A 106 -8.12 1.82 8.09
C GLN A 106 -7.42 0.52 8.51
N PRO A 107 -8.13 -0.62 8.66
CA PRO A 107 -7.51 -1.82 9.18
C PRO A 107 -6.48 -2.37 8.21
N VAL A 108 -5.31 -2.73 8.75
CA VAL A 108 -4.25 -3.48 8.07
C VAL A 108 -4.44 -4.94 8.41
N TYR A 109 -4.53 -5.76 7.39
CA TYR A 109 -4.63 -7.21 7.47
C TYR A 109 -3.32 -7.85 7.05
N ALA A 110 -2.92 -8.91 7.74
CA ALA A 110 -1.74 -9.69 7.40
C ALA A 110 -1.98 -11.19 7.61
N THR A 111 -1.20 -12.01 6.88
CA THR A 111 -1.13 -13.45 7.09
C THR A 111 0.26 -13.98 6.74
N SER A 112 0.71 -14.97 7.52
CA SER A 112 1.91 -15.78 7.24
C SER A 112 1.55 -17.26 7.05
N VAL A 113 0.25 -17.56 6.95
CA VAL A 113 -0.28 -18.91 6.80
C VAL A 113 -0.97 -19.01 5.44
N ALA A 114 -0.56 -20.01 4.66
CA ALA A 114 -1.17 -20.26 3.36
C ALA A 114 -2.63 -20.73 3.53
N PRO A 115 -3.60 -20.04 2.93
CA PRO A 115 -5.00 -20.45 2.98
C PRO A 115 -5.23 -21.70 2.10
N GLU A 116 -6.43 -22.29 2.21
CA GLU A 116 -6.85 -23.33 1.28
C GLU A 116 -6.84 -22.82 -0.18
N PRO A 117 -6.48 -23.66 -1.16
CA PRO A 117 -6.43 -23.27 -2.56
C PRO A 117 -7.76 -22.70 -3.06
N GLY A 118 -7.69 -21.67 -3.89
CA GLY A 118 -8.84 -21.10 -4.58
C GLY A 118 -9.25 -21.86 -5.84
N GLY A 119 -8.27 -22.57 -6.44
CA GLY A 119 -8.45 -23.36 -7.67
C GLY A 119 -8.79 -22.48 -8.86
N THR A 120 -7.99 -21.44 -9.10
CA THR A 120 -8.18 -20.46 -10.18
C THR A 120 -7.10 -20.56 -11.25
N GLY A 121 -7.31 -19.87 -12.38
CA GLY A 121 -6.29 -19.61 -13.40
C GLY A 121 -5.41 -18.38 -13.10
N LEU A 122 -5.22 -18.03 -11.82
CA LEU A 122 -4.39 -16.89 -11.43
C LEU A 122 -2.95 -17.04 -11.94
N ARG A 123 -2.45 -15.97 -12.54
CA ARG A 123 -1.09 -15.88 -13.06
C ARG A 123 -0.51 -14.47 -12.92
N PRO A 124 0.81 -14.31 -12.96
CA PRO A 124 1.41 -13.00 -13.18
C PRO A 124 0.91 -12.40 -14.48
N ALA A 125 0.72 -11.07 -14.48
CA ALA A 125 0.37 -10.33 -15.68
C ALA A 125 1.55 -10.27 -16.66
N ALA A 126 1.26 -10.34 -17.95
CA ALA A 126 2.21 -10.13 -19.04
C ALA A 126 1.90 -8.81 -19.76
N LEU A 127 2.85 -8.28 -20.53
CA LEU A 127 2.63 -7.05 -21.30
C LEU A 127 1.46 -7.15 -22.32
N SER A 128 1.13 -8.36 -22.77
CA SER A 128 -0.05 -8.62 -23.58
C SER A 128 -1.37 -8.32 -22.87
N ASP A 129 -1.38 -8.31 -21.54
CA ASP A 129 -2.57 -8.03 -20.73
C ASP A 129 -2.78 -6.53 -20.48
N LEU A 130 -1.85 -5.67 -20.91
CA LEU A 130 -1.86 -4.24 -20.63
C LEU A 130 -3.17 -3.56 -21.05
N GLU A 131 -3.71 -3.88 -22.23
CA GLU A 131 -4.92 -3.27 -22.75
C GLU A 131 -6.17 -3.69 -21.95
N LEU A 132 -6.15 -4.89 -21.39
CA LEU A 132 -7.21 -5.39 -20.50
C LEU A 132 -7.07 -4.79 -19.10
N LEU A 133 -5.83 -4.64 -18.58
CA LEU A 133 -5.57 -4.19 -17.21
C LEU A 133 -5.74 -2.67 -17.04
N VAL A 134 -5.36 -1.84 -18.02
CA VAL A 134 -5.45 -0.38 -17.90
C VAL A 134 -6.83 0.11 -17.50
N PRO A 135 -7.94 -0.26 -18.19
CA PRO A 135 -9.27 0.16 -17.76
C PRO A 135 -9.68 -0.42 -16.40
N ALA A 136 -9.35 -1.67 -16.10
CA ALA A 136 -9.65 -2.28 -14.80
C ALA A 136 -8.90 -1.59 -13.63
N CYS A 137 -7.62 -1.26 -13.82
CA CYS A 137 -6.84 -0.48 -12.86
C CYS A 137 -7.40 0.93 -12.68
N ALA A 138 -7.89 1.55 -13.76
CA ALA A 138 -8.52 2.88 -13.69
C ALA A 138 -9.82 2.85 -12.89
N LEU A 139 -10.69 1.86 -13.12
CA LEU A 139 -11.92 1.66 -12.35
C LEU A 139 -11.64 1.37 -10.87
N ALA A 140 -10.64 0.55 -10.59
CA ALA A 140 -10.21 0.30 -9.20
C ALA A 140 -9.73 1.60 -8.53
N HIS A 141 -8.90 2.38 -9.21
CA HIS A 141 -8.38 3.66 -8.72
C HIS A 141 -9.50 4.70 -8.51
N GLU A 142 -10.43 4.82 -9.44
CA GLU A 142 -11.58 5.72 -9.32
C GLU A 142 -12.47 5.34 -8.13
N GLY A 143 -12.73 4.04 -7.94
CA GLY A 143 -13.48 3.53 -6.80
C GLY A 143 -12.81 3.81 -5.44
N GLU A 144 -11.49 3.86 -5.40
CA GLU A 144 -10.72 4.12 -4.18
C GLU A 144 -10.53 5.61 -3.90
N LEU A 145 -10.20 6.42 -4.91
CA LEU A 145 -9.80 7.82 -4.77
C LEU A 145 -10.81 8.82 -5.33
N GLY A 146 -11.89 8.35 -5.96
CA GLY A 146 -12.95 9.22 -6.52
C GLY A 146 -12.51 10.04 -7.73
N VAL A 147 -11.41 9.65 -8.38
CA VAL A 147 -10.83 10.36 -9.52
C VAL A 147 -10.48 9.38 -10.63
N ASP A 148 -11.04 9.58 -11.82
CA ASP A 148 -10.66 8.83 -13.01
C ASP A 148 -9.24 9.23 -13.47
N PRO A 149 -8.26 8.34 -13.35
CA PRO A 149 -6.87 8.65 -13.70
C PRO A 149 -6.66 8.82 -15.22
N LEU A 150 -7.52 8.18 -16.05
CA LEU A 150 -7.42 8.27 -17.51
C LEU A 150 -7.85 9.64 -18.02
N ARG A 151 -8.80 10.30 -17.36
CA ARG A 151 -9.18 11.69 -17.69
C ARG A 151 -8.11 12.69 -17.29
N ARG A 152 -7.32 12.36 -16.28
CA ARG A 152 -6.30 13.27 -15.75
C ARG A 152 -4.97 13.17 -16.48
N ASP A 153 -4.50 11.95 -16.72
CA ASP A 153 -3.17 11.65 -17.30
C ASP A 153 -3.19 10.19 -17.82
N ALA A 154 -3.80 9.96 -18.98
CA ALA A 154 -3.96 8.62 -19.55
C ALA A 154 -2.60 7.95 -19.85
N ASP A 155 -1.67 8.70 -20.45
CA ASP A 155 -0.36 8.16 -20.83
C ASP A 155 0.47 7.81 -19.59
N GLY A 156 0.51 8.68 -18.60
CA GLY A 156 1.21 8.42 -17.35
C GLY A 156 0.59 7.29 -16.55
N PHE A 157 -0.75 7.13 -16.58
CA PHE A 157 -1.41 6.00 -15.93
C PHE A 157 -1.10 4.68 -16.63
N ARG A 158 -1.18 4.66 -17.97
CA ARG A 158 -0.80 3.51 -18.79
C ARG A 158 0.68 3.12 -18.56
N TRP A 159 1.57 4.09 -18.50
CA TRP A 159 2.98 3.85 -18.20
C TRP A 159 3.17 3.21 -16.82
N ARG A 160 2.47 3.71 -15.79
CA ARG A 160 2.52 3.13 -14.43
C ARG A 160 1.99 1.68 -14.41
N THR A 161 0.86 1.41 -15.07
CA THR A 161 0.32 0.04 -15.18
C THR A 161 1.31 -0.89 -15.88
N ARG A 162 1.94 -0.41 -16.97
CA ARG A 162 2.99 -1.16 -17.66
C ARG A 162 4.19 -1.45 -16.75
N ALA A 163 4.67 -0.47 -16.02
CA ALA A 163 5.80 -0.63 -15.09
C ALA A 163 5.48 -1.67 -14.00
N GLN A 164 4.27 -1.70 -13.45
CA GLN A 164 3.84 -2.72 -12.49
C GLN A 164 3.88 -4.14 -13.08
N ILE A 165 3.51 -4.29 -14.34
CA ILE A 165 3.61 -5.58 -15.05
C ILE A 165 5.08 -5.96 -15.27
N GLU A 166 5.91 -5.05 -15.78
CA GLU A 166 7.34 -5.28 -16.05
C GLU A 166 8.14 -5.59 -14.78
N GLU A 167 7.75 -5.02 -13.64
CA GLU A 167 8.32 -5.31 -12.33
C GLU A 167 7.80 -6.64 -11.70
N GLY A 168 6.89 -7.35 -12.37
CA GLY A 168 6.29 -8.60 -11.84
C GLY A 168 5.37 -8.37 -10.64
N ARG A 169 4.82 -7.16 -10.49
CA ARG A 169 4.00 -6.74 -9.34
C ARG A 169 2.51 -6.72 -9.63
N SER A 170 2.06 -7.40 -10.68
CA SER A 170 0.64 -7.45 -11.08
C SER A 170 0.23 -8.87 -11.40
N TRP A 171 -0.95 -9.28 -10.95
CA TRP A 171 -1.54 -10.60 -11.17
C TRP A 171 -2.98 -10.47 -11.62
N LEU A 172 -3.41 -11.42 -12.44
CA LEU A 172 -4.81 -11.52 -12.85
C LEU A 172 -5.25 -12.97 -13.06
N TRP A 173 -6.52 -13.19 -12.89
CA TRP A 173 -7.28 -14.32 -13.36
C TRP A 173 -8.40 -13.79 -14.26
N GLU A 174 -8.38 -14.16 -15.53
CA GLU A 174 -9.36 -13.76 -16.53
C GLU A 174 -9.95 -14.98 -17.22
N GLU A 175 -11.17 -14.90 -17.64
CA GLU A 175 -11.85 -15.86 -18.50
C GLU A 175 -12.67 -15.07 -19.54
N ASP A 176 -12.51 -15.44 -20.83
CA ASP A 176 -13.23 -14.82 -21.97
C ASP A 176 -13.17 -13.27 -21.99
N GLY A 177 -12.03 -12.69 -21.62
CA GLY A 177 -11.82 -11.25 -21.57
C GLY A 177 -12.42 -10.54 -20.35
N VAL A 178 -12.98 -11.28 -19.38
CA VAL A 178 -13.50 -10.75 -18.11
C VAL A 178 -12.50 -11.00 -17.00
N ILE A 179 -12.12 -9.96 -16.27
CA ILE A 179 -11.23 -10.09 -15.12
C ILE A 179 -12.03 -10.57 -13.90
N LEU A 180 -11.89 -11.85 -13.57
CA LEU A 180 -12.52 -12.45 -12.39
C LEU A 180 -11.81 -12.05 -11.10
N PHE A 181 -10.49 -11.78 -11.16
CA PHE A 181 -9.70 -11.26 -10.06
C PHE A 181 -8.44 -10.57 -10.58
N LYS A 182 -8.05 -9.47 -9.99
CA LYS A 182 -6.73 -8.89 -10.12
C LYS A 182 -6.25 -8.27 -8.81
N ALA A 183 -4.94 -8.21 -8.63
CA ALA A 183 -4.30 -7.44 -7.57
C ALA A 183 -2.90 -7.00 -7.98
N GLU A 184 -2.36 -6.02 -7.24
CA GLU A 184 -1.02 -5.50 -7.44
C GLU A 184 -0.25 -5.47 -6.12
N ALA A 185 1.09 -5.51 -6.17
CA ALA A 185 1.93 -5.22 -5.03
C ALA A 185 2.30 -3.72 -5.01
N SER A 186 1.92 -3.01 -3.95
CA SER A 186 2.33 -1.63 -3.72
C SER A 186 3.73 -1.53 -3.12
N ALA A 187 4.13 -2.54 -2.34
CA ALA A 187 5.46 -2.67 -1.75
C ALA A 187 5.86 -4.13 -1.68
N TRP A 188 7.15 -4.40 -1.83
CA TRP A 188 7.70 -5.76 -1.79
C TRP A 188 9.11 -5.75 -1.20
N THR A 189 9.28 -6.44 -0.09
CA THR A 189 10.54 -6.59 0.64
C THR A 189 10.86 -8.08 0.84
N PRO A 190 12.02 -8.44 1.34
CA PRO A 190 12.33 -9.83 1.69
C PRO A 190 11.42 -10.40 2.80
N GLN A 191 10.77 -9.56 3.62
CA GLN A 191 9.99 -9.99 4.77
C GLN A 191 8.47 -9.90 4.54
N ALA A 192 8.01 -9.00 3.66
CA ALA A 192 6.59 -8.78 3.44
C ALA A 192 6.29 -8.26 2.04
N VAL A 193 5.07 -8.55 1.57
CA VAL A 193 4.48 -7.90 0.39
C VAL A 193 3.16 -7.26 0.77
N GLN A 194 2.97 -5.99 0.38
CA GLN A 194 1.72 -5.27 0.57
C GLN A 194 0.93 -5.26 -0.73
N LEU A 195 -0.27 -5.83 -0.69
CA LEU A 195 -1.20 -5.82 -1.82
C LEU A 195 -1.99 -4.52 -1.88
N GLN A 196 -2.33 -4.14 -3.09
CA GLN A 196 -3.25 -3.05 -3.42
C GLN A 196 -4.14 -3.42 -4.60
N GLN A 197 -5.17 -2.60 -4.86
CA GLN A 197 -6.04 -2.75 -6.02
C GLN A 197 -6.60 -4.17 -6.21
N VAL A 198 -6.96 -4.82 -5.10
CA VAL A 198 -7.70 -6.08 -5.12
C VAL A 198 -9.06 -5.81 -5.74
N TRP A 199 -9.30 -6.32 -6.94
CA TRP A 199 -10.46 -5.95 -7.73
C TRP A 199 -11.03 -7.14 -8.53
N THR A 200 -12.33 -7.10 -8.74
CA THR A 200 -13.11 -8.05 -9.56
C THR A 200 -14.04 -7.25 -10.44
N ASP A 201 -14.19 -7.63 -11.71
CA ASP A 201 -15.12 -7.01 -12.62
C ASP A 201 -16.52 -6.95 -11.99
N PRO A 202 -17.23 -5.81 -12.06
CA PRO A 202 -18.58 -5.68 -11.51
C PRO A 202 -19.53 -6.79 -11.91
N GLU A 203 -19.46 -7.29 -13.16
CA GLU A 203 -20.30 -8.38 -13.67
C GLU A 203 -19.93 -9.74 -13.07
N ALA A 204 -18.67 -9.93 -12.66
CA ALA A 204 -18.16 -11.15 -12.04
C ALA A 204 -18.21 -11.17 -10.51
N ARG A 205 -18.78 -10.12 -9.88
CA ARG A 205 -18.89 -10.03 -8.42
C ARG A 205 -19.93 -11.00 -7.85
N ARG A 206 -19.86 -11.23 -6.55
CA ARG A 206 -20.79 -12.10 -5.76
C ARG A 206 -20.79 -13.58 -6.15
N ALA A 207 -19.86 -14.01 -7.01
CA ALA A 207 -19.62 -15.41 -7.37
C ALA A 207 -18.47 -16.07 -6.57
N GLY A 208 -17.93 -15.38 -5.54
CA GLY A 208 -16.81 -15.88 -4.73
C GLY A 208 -15.43 -15.71 -5.39
N ASN A 209 -15.35 -15.09 -6.58
CA ASN A 209 -14.12 -14.99 -7.37
C ASN A 209 -13.01 -14.22 -6.62
N ALA A 210 -13.34 -13.12 -5.96
CA ALA A 210 -12.36 -12.36 -5.16
C ALA A 210 -11.68 -13.23 -4.09
N GLY A 211 -12.45 -14.05 -3.36
CA GLY A 211 -11.91 -14.93 -2.32
C GLY A 211 -11.06 -16.06 -2.88
N ARG A 212 -11.46 -16.65 -4.00
CA ARG A 212 -10.69 -17.69 -4.68
C ARG A 212 -9.37 -17.14 -5.21
N GLY A 213 -9.41 -16.04 -5.96
CA GLY A 213 -8.22 -15.40 -6.51
C GLY A 213 -7.25 -14.92 -5.44
N LEU A 214 -7.78 -14.31 -4.36
CA LEU A 214 -6.93 -13.83 -3.26
C LEU A 214 -6.24 -14.98 -2.51
N ARG A 215 -6.92 -16.12 -2.28
CA ARG A 215 -6.29 -17.30 -1.69
C ARG A 215 -5.14 -17.82 -2.53
N ASP A 216 -5.33 -17.96 -3.84
CA ASP A 216 -4.26 -18.42 -4.72
C ASP A 216 -3.09 -17.42 -4.78
N LEU A 217 -3.37 -16.11 -4.79
CA LEU A 217 -2.34 -15.08 -4.75
C LEU A 217 -1.55 -15.12 -3.43
N ILE A 218 -2.22 -15.21 -2.28
CA ILE A 218 -1.56 -15.32 -0.98
C ILE A 218 -0.63 -16.54 -0.96
N ARG A 219 -1.08 -17.70 -1.45
CA ARG A 219 -0.25 -18.92 -1.53
C ARG A 219 1.00 -18.72 -2.37
N LEU A 220 0.82 -18.15 -3.58
CA LEU A 220 1.92 -17.86 -4.49
C LEU A 220 2.95 -16.89 -3.89
N LEU A 221 2.50 -15.87 -3.16
CA LEU A 221 3.38 -14.89 -2.54
C LEU A 221 4.08 -15.43 -1.30
N LEU A 222 3.42 -16.25 -0.49
CA LEU A 222 4.03 -16.90 0.68
C LEU A 222 5.12 -17.93 0.32
N GLU A 223 5.23 -18.33 -0.95
CA GLU A 223 6.40 -19.09 -1.43
C GLU A 223 7.65 -18.21 -1.58
N GLN A 224 7.50 -16.88 -1.59
CA GLN A 224 8.57 -15.92 -1.86
C GLN A 224 8.90 -15.04 -0.66
N VAL A 225 7.92 -14.74 0.19
CA VAL A 225 8.06 -13.87 1.37
C VAL A 225 7.32 -14.45 2.58
N PRO A 226 7.79 -14.19 3.80
CA PRO A 226 7.14 -14.71 5.02
C PRO A 226 5.72 -14.17 5.25
N THR A 227 5.39 -12.95 4.78
CA THR A 227 4.13 -12.29 5.13
C THR A 227 3.50 -11.57 3.94
N VAL A 228 2.18 -11.74 3.78
CA VAL A 228 1.35 -10.97 2.85
C VAL A 228 0.45 -10.05 3.67
N CYS A 229 0.42 -8.76 3.34
CA CYS A 229 -0.42 -7.78 4.01
C CYS A 229 -1.15 -6.85 3.01
N LEU A 230 -2.12 -6.13 3.51
CA LEU A 230 -2.85 -5.08 2.80
C LEU A 230 -3.56 -4.20 3.83
N PHE A 231 -4.00 -3.01 3.42
CA PHE A 231 -4.93 -2.21 4.21
C PHE A 231 -6.16 -1.85 3.39
N VAL A 232 -7.23 -1.47 4.06
CA VAL A 232 -8.52 -1.20 3.44
C VAL A 232 -9.24 -0.04 4.16
N ARG A 233 -10.09 0.68 3.43
CA ARG A 233 -10.95 1.70 4.03
C ARG A 233 -11.86 1.06 5.10
N ALA A 234 -12.02 1.74 6.24
CA ALA A 234 -12.82 1.26 7.35
C ALA A 234 -14.31 1.05 7.00
N ASP A 235 -14.81 1.77 5.99
CA ASP A 235 -16.18 1.67 5.49
C ASP A 235 -16.38 0.58 4.42
N ASN A 236 -15.31 -0.10 3.96
CA ASN A 236 -15.40 -1.16 2.97
C ASN A 236 -15.70 -2.52 3.61
N GLY A 237 -16.89 -2.64 4.21
CA GLY A 237 -17.33 -3.87 4.88
C GLY A 237 -17.26 -5.14 4.02
N PRO A 238 -17.57 -5.12 2.72
CA PRO A 238 -17.40 -6.30 1.86
C PRO A 238 -15.95 -6.79 1.77
N ALA A 239 -14.97 -5.90 1.64
CA ALA A 239 -13.55 -6.26 1.58
C ALA A 239 -13.03 -6.75 2.92
N ILE A 240 -13.43 -6.11 4.03
CA ILE A 240 -13.11 -6.55 5.40
C ILE A 240 -13.53 -8.00 5.61
N ARG A 241 -14.80 -8.33 5.32
CA ARG A 241 -15.29 -9.72 5.42
C ARG A 241 -14.55 -10.70 4.50
N LEU A 242 -14.14 -10.25 3.32
CA LEU A 242 -13.34 -11.06 2.41
C LEU A 242 -12.00 -11.44 3.07
N TYR A 243 -11.29 -10.47 3.65
CA TYR A 243 -9.98 -10.70 4.28
C TYR A 243 -10.08 -11.63 5.49
N ASP A 244 -11.08 -11.47 6.34
CA ASP A 244 -11.37 -12.40 7.43
C ASP A 244 -11.63 -13.82 6.90
N THR A 245 -12.42 -13.96 5.83
CA THR A 245 -12.79 -15.26 5.24
C THR A 245 -11.61 -15.98 4.60
N VAL A 246 -10.63 -15.27 4.08
CA VAL A 246 -9.42 -15.89 3.49
C VAL A 246 -8.32 -16.17 4.52
N GLY A 247 -8.57 -15.87 5.81
CA GLY A 247 -7.67 -16.19 6.92
C GLY A 247 -6.62 -15.13 7.21
N MET A 248 -6.81 -13.89 6.74
CA MET A 248 -5.99 -12.77 7.19
C MET A 248 -6.47 -12.25 8.54
N SER A 249 -5.56 -11.72 9.35
CA SER A 249 -5.86 -11.14 10.66
C SER A 249 -5.61 -9.65 10.67
N HIS A 250 -6.46 -8.88 11.34
CA HIS A 250 -6.23 -7.47 11.63
C HIS A 250 -5.05 -7.32 12.59
N VAL A 251 -4.07 -6.49 12.23
CA VAL A 251 -2.81 -6.35 12.99
C VAL A 251 -2.57 -4.94 13.51
N LEU A 252 -2.98 -3.91 12.78
CA LEU A 252 -2.88 -2.50 13.18
C LEU A 252 -3.83 -1.64 12.33
N ASP A 253 -3.94 -0.36 12.64
CA ASP A 253 -4.74 0.59 11.87
C ASP A 253 -3.85 1.64 11.17
N TYR A 254 -4.18 1.94 9.93
CA TYR A 254 -3.64 3.07 9.18
C TYR A 254 -4.59 4.26 9.22
N ARG A 255 -4.04 5.44 8.97
CA ARG A 255 -4.77 6.67 8.67
C ARG A 255 -4.25 7.27 7.37
N SER A 256 -5.17 7.78 6.54
CA SER A 256 -4.83 8.57 5.35
C SER A 256 -5.48 9.94 5.44
N VAL A 257 -4.70 11.01 5.25
CA VAL A 257 -5.20 12.39 5.15
C VAL A 257 -4.92 12.87 3.73
N LEU A 258 -5.95 12.99 2.90
CA LEU A 258 -5.86 13.45 1.50
C LEU A 258 -5.90 14.99 1.50
N LEU A 259 -4.90 15.62 0.86
CA LEU A 259 -4.69 17.06 0.82
C LEU A 259 -5.11 17.69 -0.52
#